data_ecfc4ba0a7cc82d2f0a28a74aff9d9a4
#
_entry.id   ecfc4ba0a7cc82d2f0a28a74aff9d9a4
#
_cell.length_a   1.000
_cell.length_b   1.000
_cell.length_c   1.000
_cell.angle_alpha   90.00
_cell.angle_beta   90.00
_cell.angle_gamma   90.00
#
_symmetry.space_group_name_H-M   'P 1'
#
loop_
_entity.id
_entity.type
_entity.pdbx_description
1 polymer ?
#
loop_
_entity_poly.entity_id
_entity_poly.type
_entity_poly.pdbx_seq_one_letter_code
_entity_poly.pdbx_strand_id
1 'polypeptide(L)'
;FRSTWVITWDHINRYENNGQNLYRLRKIMDDHVDANMNAVIFQVRQSGTAYYESSYEPWGYYAGYQYPGYDPLEAAIEEAHSRGLELHAWFNVFQTSSIYDGTPAAENPEWVCRDQNGNSMSSYRSLSPGLEDVRKYTVNVAMEIVRNYDIDGLHLDYVRWNEHTNSQRNNVTIEQELKRLDGLINKSEIEQLISNSSDRYLYDYQHPYSAGVPDGFMSWEEWWRWSVTTFVRTLHDSIQSVKPHVKLSAAVLGKYNWSGWQGYGTVYQDAALWYNEGYLDHLMPMSYHWKTAQGFLDMLSDDCPNCWEPFIWEGIGSGRAFTVGPGSYILDSYDVWNNHPDIINAIREIEWVDGYQFFSYATWRDKDYFTSAGDTFFSNKTKIKMNPNGFNSEIKSPPVIVLSSDNGSAQLDIFPKDTDDSHWVITYMSDNPTANQETAKVIDIHFARDQFTIPLETSSIDTSKTKFYFATSANRFWKESDISNIVVFNHENNDTEKMFQLSQNYPNPFKEDTRIMINSSFKRDVKLVVWALNGEKIITLFDDELYPGYHAFKWDGKNSMGNRVASGIYFCSLIWNDDITETKKLIYIQ
;
A
#
# COMPACT_ATOMS: atom_id res chain seq x y z
N PHE A 1 -3.97 -0.32 -4.46
CA PHE A 1 -4.08 -0.26 -3.00
C PHE A 1 -5.53 -0.35 -2.55
N ARG A 2 -5.86 -1.19 -1.58
CA ARG A 2 -7.23 -1.35 -1.03
C ARG A 2 -7.14 -1.57 0.47
N SER A 3 -7.77 -0.69 1.25
CA SER A 3 -7.73 -0.78 2.71
C SER A 3 -8.93 -0.13 3.38
N THR A 4 -9.05 -0.33 4.69
CA THR A 4 -9.86 0.52 5.58
C THR A 4 -8.99 1.16 6.65
N TRP A 5 -9.47 2.28 7.22
CA TRP A 5 -8.92 2.82 8.46
C TRP A 5 -9.48 2.05 9.66
N VAL A 6 -8.58 1.46 10.45
CA VAL A 6 -8.89 0.74 11.69
C VAL A 6 -8.53 1.62 12.87
N ILE A 7 -9.52 2.02 13.64
CA ILE A 7 -9.36 2.93 14.78
C ILE A 7 -8.97 2.11 16.02
N THR A 8 -8.30 2.74 17.00
CA THR A 8 -7.82 2.08 18.22
C THR A 8 -8.87 1.23 18.95
N TRP A 9 -10.09 1.71 19.09
CA TRP A 9 -11.18 0.96 19.77
C TRP A 9 -11.72 -0.25 18.97
N ASP A 10 -11.38 -0.37 17.70
CA ASP A 10 -11.74 -1.55 16.90
C ASP A 10 -10.86 -2.75 17.22
N HIS A 11 -9.57 -2.52 17.56
CA HIS A 11 -8.60 -3.58 17.76
C HIS A 11 -8.23 -3.86 19.20
N ILE A 12 -8.44 -2.90 20.13
CA ILE A 12 -8.14 -3.09 21.55
C ILE A 12 -9.24 -2.51 22.45
N ASN A 13 -9.60 -3.26 23.47
CA ASN A 13 -10.62 -2.89 24.47
C ASN A 13 -10.08 -3.23 25.87
N ARG A 14 -9.93 -2.21 26.70
CA ARG A 14 -9.42 -2.32 28.07
C ARG A 14 -10.24 -3.21 29.02
N TYR A 15 -11.47 -3.54 28.64
CA TYR A 15 -12.36 -4.41 29.43
C TYR A 15 -12.34 -5.86 28.95
N GLU A 16 -11.58 -6.18 27.92
CA GLU A 16 -11.42 -7.51 27.35
C GLU A 16 -10.03 -8.08 27.70
N ASN A 17 -9.92 -9.41 27.75
CA ASN A 17 -8.63 -10.07 27.94
C ASN A 17 -7.82 -10.12 26.63
N ASN A 18 -6.53 -10.48 26.71
CA ASN A 18 -5.65 -10.54 25.56
C ASN A 18 -6.15 -11.47 24.45
N GLY A 19 -6.72 -12.62 24.81
CA GLY A 19 -7.26 -13.56 23.83
C GLY A 19 -8.41 -12.96 23.01
N GLN A 20 -9.27 -12.17 23.65
CA GLN A 20 -10.38 -11.47 22.98
C GLN A 20 -9.86 -10.33 22.09
N ASN A 21 -8.90 -9.55 22.57
CA ASN A 21 -8.29 -8.48 21.78
C ASN A 21 -7.51 -9.05 20.57
N LEU A 22 -6.74 -10.11 20.74
CA LEU A 22 -6.05 -10.80 19.63
C LEU A 22 -7.04 -11.42 18.64
N TYR A 23 -8.18 -11.94 19.11
CA TYR A 23 -9.24 -12.42 18.23
C TYR A 23 -9.81 -11.27 17.36
N ARG A 24 -10.07 -10.09 17.96
CA ARG A 24 -10.50 -8.90 17.21
C ARG A 24 -9.50 -8.53 16.12
N LEU A 25 -8.22 -8.48 16.48
CA LEU A 25 -7.13 -8.14 15.58
C LEU A 25 -7.08 -9.12 14.39
N ARG A 26 -7.15 -10.43 14.64
CA ARG A 26 -7.20 -11.46 13.60
C ARG A 26 -8.43 -11.29 12.70
N LYS A 27 -9.61 -11.07 13.30
CA LYS A 27 -10.84 -10.84 12.54
C LYS A 27 -10.74 -9.63 11.62
N ILE A 28 -10.07 -8.54 12.05
CA ILE A 28 -9.80 -7.37 11.19
C ILE A 28 -9.00 -7.80 9.95
N MET A 29 -7.94 -8.59 10.13
CA MET A 29 -7.12 -9.03 8.99
C MET A 29 -7.88 -10.01 8.08
N ASP A 30 -8.64 -10.95 8.66
CA ASP A 30 -9.49 -11.87 7.91
C ASP A 30 -10.54 -11.12 7.06
N ASP A 31 -11.20 -10.11 7.63
CA ASP A 31 -12.17 -9.27 6.92
C ASP A 31 -11.54 -8.56 5.70
N HIS A 32 -10.30 -8.03 5.84
CA HIS A 32 -9.60 -7.42 4.71
C HIS A 32 -9.28 -8.44 3.61
N VAL A 33 -8.89 -9.66 3.99
CA VAL A 33 -8.68 -10.76 3.02
C VAL A 33 -9.98 -11.14 2.32
N ASP A 34 -11.08 -11.27 3.07
CA ASP A 34 -12.41 -11.59 2.53
C ASP A 34 -12.87 -10.55 1.48
N ALA A 35 -12.47 -9.30 1.66
CA ALA A 35 -12.74 -8.22 0.70
C ALA A 35 -11.69 -8.13 -0.43
N ASN A 36 -10.74 -9.03 -0.57
CA ASN A 36 -9.60 -8.92 -1.49
C ASN A 36 -8.87 -7.55 -1.37
N MET A 37 -8.79 -7.02 -0.16
CA MET A 37 -7.94 -5.88 0.16
C MET A 37 -6.48 -6.35 0.33
N ASN A 38 -5.54 -5.43 0.23
CA ASN A 38 -4.10 -5.73 0.24
C ASN A 38 -3.30 -4.90 1.25
N ALA A 39 -3.98 -4.07 2.05
CA ALA A 39 -3.36 -3.28 3.10
C ALA A 39 -4.35 -2.99 4.23
N VAL A 40 -3.82 -2.66 5.41
CA VAL A 40 -4.56 -2.21 6.58
C VAL A 40 -3.94 -0.91 7.10
N ILE A 41 -4.75 0.14 7.30
CA ILE A 41 -4.31 1.38 7.96
C ILE A 41 -4.72 1.29 9.43
N PHE A 42 -3.74 1.00 10.29
CA PHE A 42 -3.94 0.58 11.68
C PHE A 42 -3.49 1.66 12.66
N GLN A 43 -4.42 2.22 13.45
CA GLN A 43 -4.13 3.34 14.34
C GLN A 43 -3.29 2.89 15.56
N VAL A 44 -2.09 3.44 15.66
CA VAL A 44 -1.11 3.11 16.71
C VAL A 44 -0.81 4.27 17.65
N ARG A 45 -1.15 5.51 17.28
CA ARG A 45 -1.01 6.69 18.13
C ARG A 45 -2.28 7.53 18.09
N GLN A 46 -2.85 7.80 19.26
CA GLN A 46 -4.05 8.61 19.41
C GLN A 46 -3.95 9.50 20.65
N SER A 47 -4.27 10.79 20.49
CA SER A 47 -4.32 11.73 21.61
C SER A 47 -3.01 11.91 22.40
N GLY A 48 -1.85 11.68 21.79
CA GLY A 48 -0.55 11.72 22.47
C GLY A 48 -0.30 10.51 23.36
N THR A 49 -0.89 9.36 23.01
CA THR A 49 -0.70 8.07 23.68
C THR A 49 -0.43 6.97 22.65
N ALA A 50 0.34 5.96 23.03
CA ALA A 50 0.78 4.87 22.17
C ALA A 50 -0.07 3.59 22.36
N TYR A 51 -0.18 2.80 21.27
CA TYR A 51 -0.70 1.42 21.25
C TYR A 51 0.37 0.47 20.69
N TYR A 52 1.60 0.73 21.08
CA TYR A 52 2.82 -0.04 20.84
C TYR A 52 3.80 0.26 21.99
N GLU A 53 4.86 -0.50 22.11
CA GLU A 53 5.85 -0.28 23.16
C GLU A 53 6.69 0.98 22.87
N SER A 54 6.32 2.11 23.48
CA SER A 54 6.94 3.42 23.26
C SER A 54 7.79 3.84 24.47
N SER A 55 8.96 4.42 24.18
CA SER A 55 9.81 5.10 25.17
C SER A 55 9.48 6.59 25.35
N TYR A 56 8.58 7.13 24.51
CA TYR A 56 8.20 8.55 24.51
C TYR A 56 6.84 8.83 25.12
N GLU A 57 5.85 7.96 24.90
CA GLU A 57 4.45 8.21 25.24
C GLU A 57 3.84 7.06 26.03
N PRO A 58 2.93 7.34 26.97
CA PRO A 58 2.26 6.31 27.77
C PRO A 58 1.27 5.51 26.91
N TRP A 59 0.93 4.31 27.39
CA TRP A 59 -0.15 3.50 26.83
C TRP A 59 -1.48 4.27 26.82
N GLY A 60 -2.28 4.08 25.78
CA GLY A 60 -3.51 4.81 25.57
C GLY A 60 -4.70 4.32 26.39
N TYR A 61 -5.79 5.09 26.33
CA TYR A 61 -7.03 4.83 27.07
C TYR A 61 -7.58 3.42 26.84
N TYR A 62 -7.60 2.94 25.60
CA TYR A 62 -8.16 1.63 25.26
C TYR A 62 -7.28 0.46 25.69
N ALA A 63 -6.02 0.70 25.99
CA ALA A 63 -5.11 -0.23 26.67
C ALA A 63 -5.18 -0.11 28.20
N GLY A 64 -6.02 0.79 28.75
CA GLY A 64 -6.13 1.02 30.17
C GLY A 64 -4.98 1.82 30.80
N TYR A 65 -4.25 2.57 30.01
CA TYR A 65 -3.04 3.33 30.39
C TYR A 65 -1.92 2.46 30.98
N GLN A 66 -1.84 1.22 30.56
CA GLN A 66 -0.81 0.27 30.97
C GLN A 66 -0.51 -0.73 29.86
N TYR A 67 0.61 -1.43 29.97
CA TYR A 67 0.95 -2.51 29.05
C TYR A 67 -0.17 -3.58 29.03
N PRO A 68 -0.77 -3.87 27.87
CA PRO A 68 -1.92 -4.78 27.79
C PRO A 68 -1.52 -6.28 27.86
N GLY A 69 -0.22 -6.60 28.05
CA GLY A 69 0.29 -7.97 28.10
C GLY A 69 0.71 -8.54 26.73
N TYR A 70 0.67 -7.74 25.68
CA TYR A 70 1.22 -7.98 24.35
C TYR A 70 1.42 -6.63 23.66
N ASP A 71 2.24 -6.59 22.60
CA ASP A 71 2.36 -5.39 21.75
C ASP A 71 1.34 -5.44 20.63
N PRO A 72 0.33 -4.52 20.59
CA PRO A 72 -0.70 -4.52 19.56
C PRO A 72 -0.17 -4.28 18.16
N LEU A 73 0.89 -3.46 18.00
CA LEU A 73 1.46 -3.18 16.68
C LEU A 73 2.26 -4.36 16.15
N GLU A 74 3.09 -4.99 16.99
CA GLU A 74 3.85 -6.20 16.63
C GLU A 74 2.89 -7.32 16.19
N ALA A 75 1.86 -7.59 17.00
CA ALA A 75 0.85 -8.58 16.68
C ALA A 75 0.09 -8.25 15.39
N ALA A 76 -0.21 -6.96 15.13
CA ALA A 76 -0.88 -6.54 13.90
C ALA A 76 -0.01 -6.76 12.65
N ILE A 77 1.29 -6.50 12.74
CA ILE A 77 2.26 -6.74 11.66
C ILE A 77 2.32 -8.23 11.33
N GLU A 78 2.50 -9.09 12.34
CA GLU A 78 2.57 -10.54 12.15
C GLU A 78 1.30 -11.09 11.49
N GLU A 79 0.13 -10.70 11.98
CA GLU A 79 -1.15 -11.18 11.46
C GLU A 79 -1.47 -10.60 10.07
N ALA A 80 -1.04 -9.37 9.74
CA ALA A 80 -1.19 -8.78 8.42
C ALA A 80 -0.26 -9.48 7.41
N HIS A 81 1.03 -9.57 7.71
CA HIS A 81 2.03 -10.19 6.84
C HIS A 81 1.73 -11.66 6.57
N SER A 82 1.28 -12.42 7.60
CA SER A 82 0.89 -13.83 7.42
C SER A 82 -0.28 -14.04 6.45
N ARG A 83 -1.01 -12.97 6.12
CA ARG A 83 -2.14 -12.96 5.17
C ARG A 83 -1.86 -12.22 3.88
N GLY A 84 -0.62 -11.80 3.65
CA GLY A 84 -0.25 -11.05 2.44
C GLY A 84 -0.75 -9.60 2.40
N LEU A 85 -0.99 -8.99 3.58
CA LEU A 85 -1.43 -7.61 3.72
C LEU A 85 -0.27 -6.71 4.14
N GLU A 86 -0.12 -5.52 3.52
CA GLU A 86 0.70 -4.45 4.08
C GLU A 86 0.08 -3.89 5.36
N LEU A 87 0.91 -3.54 6.34
CA LEU A 87 0.48 -2.79 7.52
C LEU A 87 1.03 -1.37 7.50
N HIS A 88 0.12 -0.39 7.47
CA HIS A 88 0.42 1.03 7.58
C HIS A 88 0.07 1.54 8.97
N ALA A 89 1.08 1.92 9.75
CA ALA A 89 0.89 2.45 11.10
C ALA A 89 0.27 3.86 11.04
N TRP A 90 -0.97 4.00 11.50
CA TRP A 90 -1.66 5.28 11.51
C TRP A 90 -1.31 6.09 12.74
N PHE A 91 -0.71 7.25 12.50
CA PHE A 91 -0.11 8.14 13.47
C PHE A 91 -0.79 9.52 13.46
N ASN A 92 -1.54 9.85 14.53
CA ASN A 92 -2.08 11.21 14.72
C ASN A 92 -0.94 12.15 15.11
N VAL A 93 -0.62 13.14 14.26
CA VAL A 93 0.61 13.94 14.37
C VAL A 93 0.52 14.99 15.48
N PHE A 94 -0.29 16.03 15.32
CA PHE A 94 -0.33 17.16 16.25
C PHE A 94 -1.52 17.15 17.22
N GLN A 95 -2.49 16.29 17.02
CA GLN A 95 -3.62 16.16 17.93
C GLN A 95 -3.27 15.33 19.16
N THR A 96 -3.33 15.95 20.36
CA THR A 96 -2.92 15.33 21.63
C THR A 96 -3.92 15.63 22.76
N SER A 97 -5.16 15.24 22.59
CA SER A 97 -6.27 15.61 23.54
C SER A 97 -6.11 15.06 24.96
N SER A 98 -5.25 14.06 25.19
CA SER A 98 -5.08 13.47 26.51
C SER A 98 -4.43 14.43 27.50
N ILE A 99 -4.85 14.31 28.76
CA ILE A 99 -4.27 15.03 29.91
C ILE A 99 -3.59 14.05 30.89
N TYR A 100 -3.45 12.81 30.47
CA TYR A 100 -2.82 11.78 31.28
C TYR A 100 -1.31 12.07 31.44
N ASP A 101 -0.77 11.78 32.60
CA ASP A 101 0.65 11.99 32.92
C ASP A 101 1.54 11.27 31.88
N GLY A 102 2.60 11.92 31.46
CA GLY A 102 3.50 11.41 30.42
C GLY A 102 3.06 11.71 28.99
N THR A 103 1.85 12.28 28.76
CA THR A 103 1.47 12.74 27.42
C THR A 103 2.13 14.07 27.08
N PRO A 104 2.48 14.34 25.79
CA PRO A 104 3.26 15.52 25.43
C PRO A 104 2.59 16.84 25.82
N ALA A 105 1.26 16.95 25.71
CA ALA A 105 0.53 18.15 26.09
C ALA A 105 0.36 18.33 27.61
N ALA A 106 0.47 17.26 28.39
CA ALA A 106 0.47 17.32 29.85
C ALA A 106 1.83 17.73 30.41
N GLU A 107 2.90 17.13 29.86
CA GLU A 107 4.28 17.41 30.27
C GLU A 107 4.78 18.79 29.77
N ASN A 108 4.29 19.25 28.62
CA ASN A 108 4.72 20.49 28.00
C ASN A 108 3.50 21.35 27.60
N PRO A 109 2.78 21.91 28.56
CA PRO A 109 1.56 22.69 28.30
C PRO A 109 1.83 23.94 27.45
N GLU A 110 3.05 24.45 27.40
CA GLU A 110 3.49 25.55 26.53
C GLU A 110 3.52 25.14 25.04
N TRP A 111 3.64 23.85 24.71
CA TRP A 111 3.61 23.37 23.33
C TRP A 111 2.22 23.43 22.69
N VAL A 112 1.19 23.58 23.51
CA VAL A 112 -0.21 23.63 23.04
C VAL A 112 -0.47 24.93 22.28
N CYS A 113 -1.15 24.79 21.13
CA CYS A 113 -1.57 25.93 20.30
C CYS A 113 -2.37 26.96 21.10
N ARG A 114 -2.21 28.23 20.72
CA ARG A 114 -2.85 29.39 21.34
C ARG A 114 -3.72 30.15 20.34
N ASP A 115 -4.74 30.82 20.84
CA ASP A 115 -5.52 31.79 20.06
C ASP A 115 -4.77 33.13 19.91
N GLN A 116 -5.32 34.08 19.16
CA GLN A 116 -4.72 35.41 18.99
C GLN A 116 -4.60 36.22 20.28
N ASN A 117 -5.35 35.88 21.33
CA ASN A 117 -5.30 36.52 22.65
C ASN A 117 -4.29 35.85 23.58
N GLY A 118 -3.64 34.78 23.14
CA GLY A 118 -2.66 34.01 23.89
C GLY A 118 -3.26 32.94 24.79
N ASN A 119 -4.57 32.65 24.71
CA ASN A 119 -5.18 31.57 25.47
C ASN A 119 -4.84 30.22 24.88
N SER A 120 -4.40 29.28 25.72
CA SER A 120 -4.12 27.91 25.29
C SER A 120 -5.40 27.17 24.96
N MET A 121 -5.32 26.27 23.99
CA MET A 121 -6.42 25.37 23.64
C MET A 121 -6.71 24.39 24.78
N SER A 122 -7.94 24.39 25.29
CA SER A 122 -8.31 23.60 26.47
C SER A 122 -8.83 22.20 26.15
N SER A 123 -9.49 22.00 25.03
CA SER A 123 -10.18 20.72 24.71
C SER A 123 -9.42 19.88 23.72
N TYR A 124 -8.90 20.23 22.69
CA TYR A 124 -8.23 19.40 21.66
C TYR A 124 -6.72 19.29 21.87
N ARG A 125 -6.13 20.25 22.57
CA ARG A 125 -4.73 20.34 22.96
C ARG A 125 -3.76 20.00 21.83
N SER A 126 -4.02 20.53 20.64
CA SER A 126 -3.08 20.37 19.52
C SER A 126 -1.75 21.01 19.87
N LEU A 127 -0.68 20.27 19.60
CA LEU A 127 0.68 20.80 19.67
C LEU A 127 0.92 21.72 18.49
N SER A 128 1.68 22.82 18.70
CA SER A 128 1.98 23.78 17.64
C SER A 128 3.02 23.24 16.66
N PRO A 129 2.68 23.10 15.37
CA PRO A 129 3.69 22.80 14.34
C PRO A 129 4.75 23.92 14.21
N GLY A 130 4.46 25.13 14.68
CA GLY A 130 5.35 26.28 14.67
C GLY A 130 6.59 26.10 15.55
N LEU A 131 6.49 25.31 16.62
CA LEU A 131 7.58 25.07 17.55
C LEU A 131 8.56 24.01 17.01
N GLU A 132 9.83 24.35 16.98
CA GLU A 132 10.87 23.42 16.53
C GLU A 132 10.95 22.17 17.45
N ASP A 133 10.81 22.36 18.77
CA ASP A 133 10.84 21.28 19.74
C ASP A 133 9.68 20.30 19.53
N VAL A 134 8.48 20.79 19.20
CA VAL A 134 7.32 19.95 18.84
C VAL A 134 7.61 19.14 17.57
N ARG A 135 8.16 19.76 16.53
CA ARG A 135 8.50 19.05 15.29
C ARG A 135 9.53 17.96 15.55
N LYS A 136 10.62 18.28 16.29
CA LYS A 136 11.66 17.30 16.66
C LYS A 136 11.11 16.15 17.49
N TYR A 137 10.32 16.48 18.51
CA TYR A 137 9.68 15.46 19.36
C TYR A 137 8.81 14.52 18.53
N THR A 138 7.92 15.07 17.72
CA THR A 138 6.98 14.27 16.93
C THR A 138 7.68 13.43 15.87
N VAL A 139 8.75 13.95 15.25
CA VAL A 139 9.63 13.15 14.36
C VAL A 139 10.26 11.98 15.13
N ASN A 140 10.76 12.21 16.35
CA ASN A 140 11.38 11.14 17.14
C ASN A 140 10.39 10.04 17.51
N VAL A 141 9.16 10.39 17.92
CA VAL A 141 8.09 9.41 18.21
C VAL A 141 7.72 8.62 16.97
N ALA A 142 7.56 9.26 15.82
CA ALA A 142 7.28 8.59 14.55
C ALA A 142 8.44 7.67 14.12
N MET A 143 9.69 8.13 14.27
CA MET A 143 10.88 7.34 13.93
C MET A 143 11.15 6.19 14.89
N GLU A 144 10.62 6.22 16.12
CA GLU A 144 10.63 5.06 17.02
C GLU A 144 9.86 3.90 16.39
N ILE A 145 8.68 4.15 15.85
CA ILE A 145 7.88 3.14 15.13
C ILE A 145 8.66 2.61 13.92
N VAL A 146 9.18 3.50 13.09
CA VAL A 146 9.93 3.12 11.89
C VAL A 146 11.16 2.25 12.21
N ARG A 147 11.89 2.56 13.28
CA ARG A 147 13.11 1.81 13.64
C ARG A 147 12.80 0.45 14.24
N ASN A 148 11.80 0.38 15.10
CA ASN A 148 11.58 -0.77 15.96
C ASN A 148 10.62 -1.81 15.36
N TYR A 149 9.76 -1.41 14.39
CA TYR A 149 8.71 -2.27 13.84
C TYR A 149 8.89 -2.49 12.33
N ASP A 150 8.48 -3.65 11.85
CA ASP A 150 8.55 -4.02 10.43
C ASP A 150 7.30 -3.59 9.65
N ILE A 151 6.94 -2.32 9.77
CA ILE A 151 5.82 -1.71 9.05
C ILE A 151 6.13 -1.51 7.56
N ASP A 152 5.09 -1.51 6.72
CA ASP A 152 5.19 -1.22 5.28
C ASP A 152 4.95 0.25 4.98
N GLY A 153 4.23 0.94 5.85
CA GLY A 153 3.97 2.37 5.75
C GLY A 153 3.75 3.06 7.09
N LEU A 154 4.04 4.35 7.12
CA LEU A 154 3.65 5.27 8.18
C LEU A 154 2.62 6.23 7.62
N HIS A 155 1.41 6.20 8.17
CA HIS A 155 0.27 7.00 7.71
C HIS A 155 -0.01 8.15 8.67
N LEU A 156 0.18 9.38 8.19
CA LEU A 156 0.01 10.60 8.98
C LEU A 156 -1.45 11.08 8.95
N ASP A 157 -2.03 11.30 10.11
CA ASP A 157 -3.30 12.03 10.26
C ASP A 157 -3.13 13.21 11.20
N TYR A 158 -4.00 14.19 11.12
CA TYR A 158 -3.88 15.45 11.86
C TYR A 158 -2.52 16.15 11.64
N VAL A 159 -1.91 15.93 10.47
CA VAL A 159 -0.69 16.60 10.01
C VAL A 159 -1.05 17.98 9.46
N ARG A 160 -1.53 18.84 10.36
CA ARG A 160 -2.11 20.15 10.04
C ARG A 160 -2.25 21.01 11.29
N TRP A 161 -2.50 22.31 11.11
CA TRP A 161 -2.94 23.17 12.18
C TRP A 161 -4.37 22.80 12.60
N ASN A 162 -4.72 23.15 13.84
CA ASN A 162 -6.01 22.76 14.38
C ASN A 162 -7.17 23.47 13.66
N GLU A 163 -8.19 22.71 13.33
CA GLU A 163 -9.40 23.19 12.64
C GLU A 163 -10.53 23.59 13.59
N HIS A 164 -10.45 23.23 14.88
CA HIS A 164 -11.49 23.46 15.86
C HIS A 164 -11.17 24.59 16.81
N THR A 165 -12.22 25.28 17.25
CA THR A 165 -12.19 26.17 18.42
C THR A 165 -12.68 25.42 19.66
N ASN A 166 -12.39 25.92 20.88
CA ASN A 166 -12.89 25.30 22.11
C ASN A 166 -14.43 25.25 22.16
N SER A 167 -15.08 26.32 21.71
CA SER A 167 -16.55 26.41 21.71
C SER A 167 -17.20 25.40 20.76
N GLN A 168 -16.60 25.11 19.64
CA GLN A 168 -17.13 24.16 18.66
C GLN A 168 -17.12 22.73 19.19
N ARG A 169 -16.09 22.34 19.93
CA ARG A 169 -15.96 20.96 20.40
C ARG A 169 -16.84 20.64 21.61
N ASN A 170 -17.10 21.60 22.45
CA ASN A 170 -17.95 21.41 23.63
C ASN A 170 -19.44 21.17 23.30
N ASN A 171 -19.87 21.50 22.08
CA ASN A 171 -21.27 21.50 21.67
C ASN A 171 -21.60 20.50 20.54
N VAL A 172 -20.63 19.74 20.02
CA VAL A 172 -20.85 18.95 18.82
C VAL A 172 -20.58 17.47 19.09
N THR A 173 -21.62 16.64 18.96
CA THR A 173 -21.46 15.18 18.83
C THR A 173 -20.86 14.85 17.47
N ILE A 174 -20.21 13.69 17.35
CA ILE A 174 -19.66 13.17 16.05
C ILE A 174 -20.74 13.27 14.95
N GLU A 175 -21.98 12.97 15.26
CA GLU A 175 -23.11 13.02 14.32
C GLU A 175 -23.46 14.46 13.88
N GLN A 176 -23.27 15.44 14.74
CA GLN A 176 -23.45 16.86 14.40
C GLN A 176 -22.28 17.39 13.58
N GLU A 177 -21.06 16.92 13.85
CA GLU A 177 -19.86 17.23 13.05
C GLU A 177 -19.98 16.65 11.64
N LEU A 178 -20.51 15.44 11.50
CA LEU A 178 -20.82 14.79 10.23
C LEU A 178 -21.87 15.57 9.41
N LYS A 179 -22.95 15.99 10.05
CA LYS A 179 -23.97 16.85 9.42
C LYS A 179 -23.44 18.23 9.04
N ARG A 180 -22.43 18.72 9.74
CA ARG A 180 -21.74 19.99 9.43
C ARG A 180 -20.88 19.89 8.18
N LEU A 181 -20.20 18.79 7.97
CA LEU A 181 -19.34 18.57 6.81
C LEU A 181 -20.12 18.46 5.50
N ASP A 182 -21.44 18.30 5.55
CA ASP A 182 -22.26 17.91 4.41
C ASP A 182 -23.18 18.99 3.86
N GLY A 183 -22.79 20.25 3.96
CA GLY A 183 -23.49 21.35 3.30
C GLY A 183 -24.87 21.70 3.87
N LEU A 184 -25.25 21.14 5.06
CA LEU A 184 -26.42 21.58 5.84
C LEU A 184 -26.14 22.84 6.66
N ILE A 185 -24.87 23.26 6.70
CA ILE A 185 -24.49 24.56 7.21
C ILE A 185 -24.41 25.50 6.03
N ASN A 186 -25.14 26.60 6.16
CA ASN A 186 -25.14 27.71 5.24
C ASN A 186 -23.70 28.19 5.00
N LYS A 187 -23.35 28.43 3.73
CA LYS A 187 -22.00 28.89 3.30
C LYS A 187 -21.50 30.09 4.11
N SER A 188 -22.44 30.98 4.54
CA SER A 188 -22.13 32.12 5.39
C SER A 188 -21.71 31.74 6.81
N GLU A 189 -22.19 30.62 7.37
CA GLU A 189 -21.79 30.18 8.71
C GLU A 189 -20.41 29.52 8.69
N ILE A 190 -20.05 28.79 7.61
CA ILE A 190 -18.70 28.27 7.41
C ILE A 190 -17.73 29.44 7.18
N GLU A 191 -18.11 30.44 6.38
CA GLU A 191 -17.32 31.64 6.15
C GLU A 191 -17.19 32.48 7.42
N GLN A 192 -18.20 32.52 8.27
CA GLN A 192 -18.19 33.20 9.57
C GLN A 192 -17.33 32.45 10.61
N LEU A 193 -17.30 31.11 10.56
CA LEU A 193 -16.38 30.27 11.35
C LEU A 193 -14.93 30.43 10.90
N ILE A 194 -14.71 30.61 9.60
CA ILE A 194 -13.38 30.87 9.01
C ILE A 194 -12.97 32.33 9.25
N SER A 195 -13.89 33.28 9.21
CA SER A 195 -13.60 34.73 9.35
C SER A 195 -13.33 35.16 10.78
N ASN A 196 -13.82 34.41 11.78
CA ASN A 196 -13.49 34.68 13.18
C ASN A 196 -12.15 34.04 13.55
N SER A 197 -11.05 34.56 12.93
CA SER A 197 -9.67 34.17 13.26
C SER A 197 -9.31 34.34 14.74
N SER A 198 -10.09 35.11 15.48
CA SER A 198 -9.93 35.35 16.93
C SER A 198 -10.08 34.10 17.79
N ASP A 199 -10.88 33.12 17.33
CA ASP A 199 -11.15 31.89 18.08
C ASP A 199 -10.34 30.69 17.63
N ARG A 200 -9.49 30.83 16.62
CA ARG A 200 -8.67 29.75 16.11
C ARG A 200 -7.31 29.69 16.81
N TYR A 201 -6.84 28.48 17.07
CA TYR A 201 -5.58 28.20 17.77
C TYR A 201 -4.44 28.01 16.78
N LEU A 202 -3.99 29.10 16.17
CA LEU A 202 -2.98 29.15 15.09
C LEU A 202 -1.64 29.75 15.54
N TYR A 203 -1.46 30.01 16.83
CA TYR A 203 -0.28 30.65 17.41
C TYR A 203 0.31 29.76 18.51
N ASP A 204 1.45 30.13 19.04
CA ASP A 204 2.09 29.49 20.18
C ASP A 204 2.81 30.52 21.08
N TYR A 205 3.48 30.04 22.11
CA TYR A 205 4.12 30.92 23.09
C TYR A 205 5.35 31.65 22.54
N GLN A 206 6.03 31.08 21.51
CA GLN A 206 7.17 31.73 20.85
C GLN A 206 6.74 32.67 19.72
N HIS A 207 5.61 32.38 19.09
CA HIS A 207 5.06 33.12 17.97
C HIS A 207 3.63 33.60 18.31
N PRO A 208 3.49 34.52 19.29
CA PRO A 208 2.19 35.08 19.62
C PRO A 208 1.72 36.06 18.52
N TYR A 209 0.41 36.14 18.31
CA TYR A 209 -0.16 37.09 17.33
C TYR A 209 0.34 38.53 17.51
N SER A 210 0.50 38.96 18.75
CA SER A 210 0.95 40.31 19.12
C SER A 210 2.39 40.63 18.68
N ALA A 211 3.20 39.62 18.39
CA ALA A 211 4.57 39.82 17.88
C ALA A 211 4.62 40.10 16.36
N GLY A 212 3.48 39.87 15.66
CA GLY A 212 3.45 39.97 14.20
C GLY A 212 3.93 38.68 13.50
N VAL A 213 3.96 38.74 12.18
CA VAL A 213 4.41 37.61 11.34
C VAL A 213 5.87 37.28 11.67
N PRO A 214 6.21 36.00 11.87
CA PRO A 214 7.58 35.57 12.15
C PRO A 214 8.60 36.03 11.09
N ASP A 215 9.81 36.33 11.52
CA ASP A 215 10.89 36.80 10.64
C ASP A 215 11.15 35.85 9.48
N GLY A 216 11.31 36.39 8.28
CA GLY A 216 11.56 35.62 7.06
C GLY A 216 10.32 35.21 6.30
N PHE A 217 9.11 35.51 6.79
CA PHE A 217 7.83 35.19 6.14
C PHE A 217 7.05 36.46 5.79
N MET A 218 6.34 36.44 4.68
CA MET A 218 5.52 37.57 4.24
C MET A 218 4.11 37.57 4.87
N SER A 219 3.63 36.38 5.31
CA SER A 219 2.32 36.23 5.93
C SER A 219 2.29 35.08 6.94
N TRP A 220 1.26 35.09 7.82
CA TRP A 220 1.00 33.98 8.73
C TRP A 220 0.69 32.68 7.99
N GLU A 221 -0.05 32.73 6.89
CA GLU A 221 -0.42 31.59 6.07
C GLU A 221 0.81 30.89 5.50
N GLU A 222 1.82 31.65 5.07
CA GLU A 222 3.08 31.11 4.60
C GLU A 222 3.82 30.39 5.74
N TRP A 223 3.93 31.02 6.91
CA TRP A 223 4.58 30.41 8.07
C TRP A 223 3.82 29.18 8.59
N TRP A 224 2.50 29.18 8.61
CA TRP A 224 1.71 28.02 9.02
C TRP A 224 1.93 26.84 8.10
N ARG A 225 1.92 27.04 6.77
CA ARG A 225 2.20 25.95 5.81
C ARG A 225 3.64 25.48 5.90
N TRP A 226 4.60 26.41 5.99
CA TRP A 226 6.01 26.08 6.17
C TRP A 226 6.25 25.21 7.40
N SER A 227 5.60 25.52 8.52
CA SER A 227 5.75 24.78 9.78
C SER A 227 5.39 23.31 9.63
N VAL A 228 4.24 23.01 9.01
CA VAL A 228 3.80 21.63 8.76
C VAL A 228 4.65 20.95 7.69
N THR A 229 4.97 21.65 6.61
CA THR A 229 5.84 21.14 5.52
C THR A 229 7.22 20.77 6.03
N THR A 230 7.79 21.57 6.93
CA THR A 230 9.10 21.28 7.54
C THR A 230 9.06 19.98 8.35
N PHE A 231 7.99 19.72 9.08
CA PHE A 231 7.80 18.45 9.78
C PHE A 231 7.75 17.27 8.78
N VAL A 232 6.89 17.34 7.76
CA VAL A 232 6.72 16.27 6.77
C VAL A 232 8.03 15.97 6.05
N ARG A 233 8.74 16.98 5.57
CA ARG A 233 10.05 16.84 4.92
C ARG A 233 11.08 16.20 5.84
N THR A 234 11.19 16.68 7.09
CA THR A 234 12.18 16.14 8.05
C THR A 234 11.90 14.67 8.37
N LEU A 235 10.63 14.31 8.50
CA LEU A 235 10.22 12.91 8.74
C LEU A 235 10.53 12.04 7.51
N HIS A 236 10.17 12.50 6.31
CA HIS A 236 10.52 11.83 5.05
C HIS A 236 12.02 11.55 4.97
N ASP A 237 12.86 12.58 5.11
CA ASP A 237 14.32 12.45 5.01
C ASP A 237 14.87 11.47 6.05
N SER A 238 14.27 11.45 7.25
CA SER A 238 14.64 10.53 8.32
C SER A 238 14.27 9.07 7.97
N ILE A 239 13.08 8.84 7.41
CA ILE A 239 12.64 7.51 6.94
C ILE A 239 13.55 7.02 5.81
N GLN A 240 13.81 7.87 4.81
CA GLN A 240 14.68 7.52 3.68
C GLN A 240 16.09 7.13 4.11
N SER A 241 16.61 7.74 5.20
CA SER A 241 17.93 7.41 5.72
C SER A 241 18.01 6.07 6.48
N VAL A 242 16.89 5.55 6.99
CA VAL A 242 16.85 4.39 7.90
C VAL A 242 16.17 3.17 7.26
N LYS A 243 14.96 3.35 6.75
CA LYS A 243 14.14 2.30 6.11
C LYS A 243 13.42 2.87 4.88
N PRO A 244 14.12 3.08 3.76
CA PRO A 244 13.58 3.77 2.59
C PRO A 244 12.39 3.04 1.91
N HIS A 245 12.13 1.79 2.27
CA HIS A 245 10.96 1.04 1.79
C HIS A 245 9.67 1.39 2.55
N VAL A 246 9.77 1.95 3.76
CA VAL A 246 8.59 2.36 4.53
C VAL A 246 7.95 3.58 3.84
N LYS A 247 6.75 3.38 3.32
CA LYS A 247 6.00 4.42 2.60
C LYS A 247 5.49 5.48 3.57
N LEU A 248 5.77 6.75 3.30
CA LEU A 248 5.15 7.86 4.03
C LEU A 248 3.88 8.30 3.30
N SER A 249 2.75 8.21 3.98
CA SER A 249 1.44 8.63 3.46
C SER A 249 0.74 9.60 4.40
N ALA A 250 -0.26 10.34 3.91
CA ALA A 250 -1.01 11.27 4.75
C ALA A 250 -2.50 11.29 4.41
N ALA A 251 -3.34 11.26 5.48
CA ALA A 251 -4.75 11.64 5.43
C ALA A 251 -4.84 13.15 5.29
N VAL A 252 -5.14 13.62 4.08
CA VAL A 252 -5.30 15.04 3.80
C VAL A 252 -6.76 15.38 3.59
N LEU A 253 -7.14 16.68 3.72
CA LEU A 253 -8.52 17.06 3.47
C LEU A 253 -8.89 16.75 2.00
N GLY A 254 -10.12 16.29 1.77
CA GLY A 254 -10.60 15.90 0.46
C GLY A 254 -10.60 17.03 -0.57
N LYS A 255 -10.62 18.29 -0.13
CA LYS A 255 -10.41 19.49 -0.94
C LYS A 255 -9.02 20.05 -0.68
N TYR A 256 -8.25 20.29 -1.72
CA TYR A 256 -6.91 20.86 -1.57
C TYR A 256 -6.95 22.39 -1.47
N ASN A 257 -7.18 23.10 -2.57
CA ASN A 257 -7.11 24.55 -2.66
C ASN A 257 -8.26 25.14 -3.52
N TRP A 258 -9.48 24.80 -3.18
CA TRP A 258 -10.67 25.38 -3.81
C TRP A 258 -11.73 25.73 -2.76
N SER A 259 -12.80 26.40 -3.14
CA SER A 259 -13.75 27.05 -2.23
C SER A 259 -14.29 26.15 -1.11
N GLY A 260 -14.47 26.72 0.07
CA GLY A 260 -15.03 26.09 1.26
C GLY A 260 -13.96 25.52 2.18
N TRP A 261 -14.32 24.51 2.97
CA TRP A 261 -13.40 23.83 3.88
C TRP A 261 -12.36 23.01 3.10
N GLN A 262 -11.07 23.36 3.22
CA GLN A 262 -10.01 22.85 2.37
C GLN A 262 -8.65 22.80 3.08
N GLY A 263 -7.71 22.01 2.57
CA GLY A 263 -6.41 21.77 3.20
C GLY A 263 -5.48 22.99 3.21
N TYR A 264 -5.25 23.57 2.04
CA TYR A 264 -4.22 24.57 1.81
C TYR A 264 -4.41 25.87 2.62
N GLY A 265 -5.60 26.47 2.57
CA GLY A 265 -5.89 27.77 3.17
C GLY A 265 -6.65 27.70 4.48
N THR A 266 -7.20 26.54 4.89
CA THR A 266 -7.96 26.44 6.13
C THR A 266 -7.16 25.82 7.27
N VAL A 267 -6.44 24.76 7.00
CA VAL A 267 -5.65 24.02 8.01
C VAL A 267 -4.16 23.98 7.68
N TYR A 268 -3.78 24.71 6.63
CA TYR A 268 -2.37 24.92 6.22
C TYR A 268 -1.61 23.63 5.92
N GLN A 269 -2.32 22.71 5.26
CA GLN A 269 -1.86 21.40 4.81
C GLN A 269 -1.55 21.48 3.31
N ASP A 270 -0.28 21.64 2.96
CA ASP A 270 0.17 21.80 1.56
C ASP A 270 0.42 20.42 0.92
N ALA A 271 -0.66 19.65 0.79
CA ALA A 271 -0.61 18.26 0.37
C ALA A 271 -0.06 18.08 -1.06
N ALA A 272 -0.37 19.00 -1.97
CA ALA A 272 0.12 18.92 -3.34
C ALA A 272 1.63 19.16 -3.41
N LEU A 273 2.15 20.13 -2.66
CA LEU A 273 3.60 20.34 -2.54
C LEU A 273 4.29 19.08 -2.04
N TRP A 274 3.78 18.48 -0.95
CA TRP A 274 4.40 17.28 -0.37
C TRP A 274 4.45 16.11 -1.33
N TYR A 275 3.41 15.94 -2.12
CA TYR A 275 3.32 14.89 -3.12
C TYR A 275 4.21 15.14 -4.34
N ASN A 276 4.21 16.36 -4.87
CA ASN A 276 5.01 16.73 -6.04
C ASN A 276 6.52 16.69 -5.74
N GLU A 277 6.95 17.23 -4.59
CA GLU A 277 8.34 17.22 -4.15
C GLU A 277 8.83 15.84 -3.67
N GLY A 278 7.91 14.88 -3.50
CA GLY A 278 8.22 13.51 -3.08
C GLY A 278 8.43 13.33 -1.59
N TYR A 279 7.95 14.26 -0.78
CA TYR A 279 7.93 14.08 0.68
C TYR A 279 6.85 13.08 1.12
N LEU A 280 5.88 12.79 0.26
CA LEU A 280 4.92 11.70 0.43
C LEU A 280 5.05 10.70 -0.72
N ASP A 281 5.14 9.42 -0.38
CA ASP A 281 5.07 8.31 -1.32
C ASP A 281 3.64 8.04 -1.78
N HIS A 282 2.66 8.35 -0.90
CA HIS A 282 1.26 8.04 -1.13
C HIS A 282 0.35 9.15 -0.57
N LEU A 283 -0.44 9.77 -1.43
CA LEU A 283 -1.41 10.80 -1.06
C LEU A 283 -2.81 10.17 -0.89
N MET A 284 -3.41 10.36 0.29
CA MET A 284 -4.68 9.72 0.70
C MET A 284 -5.74 10.75 1.15
N PRO A 285 -6.42 11.45 0.22
CA PRO A 285 -7.45 12.42 0.59
C PRO A 285 -8.66 11.78 1.28
N MET A 286 -9.15 12.43 2.33
CA MET A 286 -10.42 12.13 3.00
C MET A 286 -11.59 12.68 2.18
N SER A 287 -12.04 11.92 1.19
CA SER A 287 -13.02 12.35 0.19
C SER A 287 -14.46 12.25 0.69
N TYR A 288 -14.73 12.76 1.93
CA TYR A 288 -16.00 12.60 2.64
C TYR A 288 -17.13 13.52 2.15
N HIS A 289 -16.83 14.45 1.24
CA HIS A 289 -17.81 15.40 0.71
C HIS A 289 -18.66 14.83 -0.44
N TRP A 290 -18.18 13.75 -1.08
CA TRP A 290 -18.77 13.19 -2.31
C TRP A 290 -19.46 11.87 -2.02
N LYS A 291 -20.62 11.67 -2.66
CA LYS A 291 -21.50 10.52 -2.43
C LYS A 291 -21.92 9.81 -3.71
N THR A 292 -21.56 10.34 -4.88
CA THR A 292 -21.94 9.80 -6.19
C THR A 292 -20.72 9.60 -7.07
N ALA A 293 -20.82 8.68 -8.02
CA ALA A 293 -19.78 8.42 -9.00
C ALA A 293 -19.35 9.72 -9.72
N GLN A 294 -20.30 10.51 -10.22
CA GLN A 294 -20.01 11.78 -10.90
C GLN A 294 -19.29 12.77 -9.97
N GLY A 295 -19.72 12.89 -8.72
CA GLY A 295 -19.04 13.79 -7.77
C GLY A 295 -17.58 13.41 -7.53
N PHE A 296 -17.25 12.11 -7.51
CA PHE A 296 -15.86 11.65 -7.43
C PHE A 296 -15.06 11.95 -8.70
N LEU A 297 -15.66 11.78 -9.90
CA LEU A 297 -15.01 12.14 -11.16
C LEU A 297 -14.72 13.65 -11.20
N ASP A 298 -15.70 14.50 -10.88
CA ASP A 298 -15.55 15.96 -10.83
C ASP A 298 -14.43 16.40 -9.87
N MET A 299 -14.32 15.72 -8.71
CA MET A 299 -13.27 15.97 -7.72
C MET A 299 -11.89 15.55 -8.18
N LEU A 300 -11.77 14.56 -9.03
CA LEU A 300 -10.50 14.02 -9.50
C LEU A 300 -9.98 14.76 -10.74
N SER A 301 -10.74 14.83 -11.82
CA SER A 301 -10.23 15.25 -13.13
C SER A 301 -11.21 15.97 -14.05
N ASP A 302 -12.42 16.35 -13.61
CA ASP A 302 -13.39 16.96 -14.49
C ASP A 302 -13.37 18.48 -14.41
N ASP A 303 -12.99 19.11 -15.56
CA ASP A 303 -13.04 20.56 -15.87
C ASP A 303 -12.68 21.50 -14.71
N CYS A 304 -11.47 21.35 -14.23
CA CYS A 304 -10.95 22.04 -13.05
C CYS A 304 -10.75 23.56 -13.21
N PRO A 305 -11.11 24.34 -12.15
CA PRO A 305 -10.10 24.56 -11.11
C PRO A 305 -10.36 23.87 -9.73
N ASN A 306 -11.39 23.07 -9.60
CA ASN A 306 -11.81 22.52 -8.30
C ASN A 306 -11.60 20.99 -8.19
N CYS A 307 -10.52 20.47 -8.75
CA CYS A 307 -10.15 19.06 -8.69
C CYS A 307 -8.69 18.86 -8.31
N TRP A 308 -8.30 17.59 -8.10
CA TRP A 308 -6.94 17.25 -7.66
C TRP A 308 -5.89 17.32 -8.76
N GLU A 309 -6.20 16.81 -9.95
CA GLU A 309 -5.25 16.55 -11.03
C GLU A 309 -4.29 17.72 -11.34
N PRO A 310 -4.76 18.98 -11.56
CA PRO A 310 -3.84 20.08 -11.92
C PRO A 310 -2.87 20.46 -10.80
N PHE A 311 -3.16 20.10 -9.54
CA PHE A 311 -2.28 20.42 -8.42
C PHE A 311 -1.21 19.35 -8.17
N ILE A 312 -1.42 18.09 -8.63
CA ILE A 312 -0.59 16.94 -8.29
C ILE A 312 0.06 16.28 -9.51
N TRP A 313 0.01 16.92 -10.66
CA TRP A 313 0.47 16.37 -11.93
C TRP A 313 1.93 15.88 -11.91
N GLU A 314 2.84 16.62 -11.26
CA GLU A 314 4.25 16.25 -11.16
C GLU A 314 4.45 14.98 -10.33
N GLY A 315 3.71 14.85 -9.24
CA GLY A 315 3.73 13.64 -8.40
C GLY A 315 3.18 12.41 -9.12
N ILE A 316 2.08 12.58 -9.88
CA ILE A 316 1.53 11.52 -10.76
C ILE A 316 2.61 11.08 -11.76
N GLY A 317 3.22 12.05 -12.47
CA GLY A 317 4.27 11.78 -13.46
C GLY A 317 5.52 11.11 -12.89
N SER A 318 5.77 11.28 -11.60
CA SER A 318 6.85 10.59 -10.87
C SER A 318 6.49 9.17 -10.43
N GLY A 319 5.27 8.70 -10.67
CA GLY A 319 4.82 7.35 -10.34
C GLY A 319 4.41 7.14 -8.88
N ARG A 320 4.27 8.22 -8.08
CA ARG A 320 3.80 8.12 -6.69
C ARG A 320 2.34 7.70 -6.62
N ALA A 321 1.95 7.08 -5.50
CA ALA A 321 0.60 6.57 -5.36
C ALA A 321 -0.39 7.66 -4.93
N PHE A 322 -1.57 7.65 -5.56
CA PHE A 322 -2.73 8.43 -5.14
C PHE A 322 -3.94 7.49 -4.98
N THR A 323 -4.62 7.58 -3.86
CA THR A 323 -5.83 6.78 -3.63
C THR A 323 -6.98 7.65 -3.14
N VAL A 324 -8.20 7.16 -3.32
CA VAL A 324 -9.42 7.89 -2.97
C VAL A 324 -10.00 7.34 -1.67
N GLY A 325 -10.37 8.24 -0.75
CA GLY A 325 -10.91 7.90 0.57
C GLY A 325 -12.40 8.15 0.73
N PRO A 326 -13.31 7.27 0.23
CA PRO A 326 -14.72 7.43 0.48
C PRO A 326 -15.07 7.33 1.96
N GLY A 327 -15.93 8.25 2.45
CA GLY A 327 -16.49 8.17 3.78
C GLY A 327 -17.67 7.20 3.80
N SER A 328 -17.43 5.93 4.06
CA SER A 328 -18.48 4.91 4.09
C SER A 328 -19.58 5.23 5.10
N TYR A 329 -19.20 5.82 6.25
CA TYR A 329 -20.16 6.32 7.25
C TYR A 329 -21.05 7.47 6.74
N ILE A 330 -20.53 8.29 5.81
CA ILE A 330 -21.32 9.32 5.12
C ILE A 330 -22.34 8.66 4.20
N LEU A 331 -21.90 7.68 3.38
CA LEU A 331 -22.82 6.97 2.50
C LEU A 331 -23.93 6.26 3.27
N ASP A 332 -23.61 5.72 4.45
CA ASP A 332 -24.58 5.13 5.36
C ASP A 332 -25.54 6.17 5.96
N SER A 333 -25.02 7.27 6.46
CA SER A 333 -25.83 8.32 7.10
C SER A 333 -26.81 9.01 6.16
N TYR A 334 -26.55 8.98 4.85
CA TYR A 334 -27.42 9.52 3.78
C TYR A 334 -28.28 8.45 3.10
N ASP A 335 -28.24 7.19 3.57
CA ASP A 335 -28.96 6.07 2.99
C ASP A 335 -28.61 5.81 1.50
N VAL A 336 -27.33 6.05 1.14
CA VAL A 336 -26.80 5.84 -0.22
C VAL A 336 -25.64 4.85 -0.21
N TRP A 337 -25.65 3.91 0.70
CA TRP A 337 -24.64 2.85 0.83
C TRP A 337 -24.36 2.13 -0.49
N ASN A 338 -25.41 1.87 -1.27
CA ASN A 338 -25.37 1.15 -2.54
C ASN A 338 -24.64 1.92 -3.65
N ASN A 339 -24.19 3.16 -3.42
CA ASN A 339 -23.36 3.90 -4.36
C ASN A 339 -21.89 3.43 -4.38
N HIS A 340 -21.43 2.63 -3.41
CA HIS A 340 -20.04 2.16 -3.36
C HIS A 340 -19.58 1.50 -4.68
N PRO A 341 -20.29 0.52 -5.28
CA PRO A 341 -19.86 -0.10 -6.52
C PRO A 341 -19.75 0.89 -7.68
N ASP A 342 -20.70 1.81 -7.80
CA ASP A 342 -20.72 2.81 -8.88
C ASP A 342 -19.55 3.80 -8.73
N ILE A 343 -19.28 4.26 -7.50
CA ILE A 343 -18.13 5.12 -7.17
C ILE A 343 -16.83 4.41 -7.54
N ILE A 344 -16.64 3.16 -7.10
CA ILE A 344 -15.44 2.39 -7.35
C ILE A 344 -15.23 2.14 -8.85
N ASN A 345 -16.29 1.77 -9.58
CA ASN A 345 -16.21 1.50 -11.01
C ASN A 345 -15.89 2.78 -11.81
N ALA A 346 -16.48 3.91 -11.44
CA ALA A 346 -16.18 5.20 -12.08
C ALA A 346 -14.71 5.62 -11.86
N ILE A 347 -14.20 5.46 -10.64
CA ILE A 347 -12.81 5.83 -10.31
C ILE A 347 -11.80 4.93 -11.02
N ARG A 348 -12.12 3.67 -11.30
CA ARG A 348 -11.25 2.75 -12.04
C ARG A 348 -10.92 3.20 -13.47
N GLU A 349 -11.74 4.06 -14.06
CA GLU A 349 -11.50 4.63 -15.38
C GLU A 349 -10.41 5.72 -15.37
N ILE A 350 -9.95 6.15 -14.19
CA ILE A 350 -8.92 7.18 -14.03
C ILE A 350 -7.56 6.49 -13.81
N GLU A 351 -6.71 6.51 -14.84
CA GLU A 351 -5.45 5.77 -14.89
C GLU A 351 -4.44 6.11 -13.77
N TRP A 352 -4.49 7.33 -13.24
CA TRP A 352 -3.56 7.78 -12.21
C TRP A 352 -4.04 7.55 -10.78
N VAL A 353 -5.24 6.97 -10.58
CA VAL A 353 -5.74 6.59 -9.26
C VAL A 353 -5.39 5.13 -8.96
N ASP A 354 -4.61 4.92 -7.92
CA ASP A 354 -4.01 3.62 -7.59
C ASP A 354 -4.83 2.80 -6.59
N GLY A 355 -6.04 3.25 -6.21
CA GLY A 355 -6.91 2.48 -5.35
C GLY A 355 -7.75 3.28 -4.35
N TYR A 356 -8.09 2.64 -3.23
CA TYR A 356 -9.10 3.11 -2.29
C TYR A 356 -8.69 2.86 -0.83
N GLN A 357 -9.05 3.79 0.05
CA GLN A 357 -9.06 3.58 1.49
C GLN A 357 -10.42 4.04 2.06
N PHE A 358 -11.11 3.19 2.80
CA PHE A 358 -12.47 3.48 3.29
C PHE A 358 -12.47 3.86 4.77
N PHE A 359 -13.13 4.95 5.11
CA PHE A 359 -13.36 5.30 6.51
C PHE A 359 -14.79 4.92 6.91
N SER A 360 -14.95 3.91 7.76
CA SER A 360 -13.93 3.18 8.49
C SER A 360 -14.23 1.67 8.49
N TYR A 361 -13.29 0.87 9.02
CA TYR A 361 -13.46 -0.57 9.28
C TYR A 361 -14.77 -0.86 10.01
N ALA A 362 -15.05 -0.13 11.13
CA ALA A 362 -16.26 -0.35 11.91
C ALA A 362 -17.53 -0.26 11.07
N THR A 363 -17.63 0.72 10.16
CA THR A 363 -18.81 0.86 9.31
C THR A 363 -18.99 -0.31 8.35
N TRP A 364 -17.89 -0.83 7.79
CA TRP A 364 -17.93 -2.00 6.92
C TRP A 364 -18.28 -3.28 7.69
N ARG A 365 -17.69 -3.47 8.89
CA ARG A 365 -18.00 -4.59 9.79
C ARG A 365 -19.49 -4.58 10.19
N ASP A 366 -20.00 -3.44 10.63
CA ASP A 366 -21.38 -3.30 11.12
C ASP A 366 -22.44 -3.52 10.01
N LYS A 367 -22.02 -3.40 8.74
CA LYS A 367 -22.82 -3.72 7.54
C LYS A 367 -22.55 -5.11 6.96
N ASP A 368 -21.66 -5.90 7.56
CA ASP A 368 -21.23 -7.21 7.03
C ASP A 368 -20.82 -7.15 5.56
N TYR A 369 -20.02 -6.11 5.20
CA TYR A 369 -19.81 -5.73 3.80
C TYR A 369 -18.53 -6.30 3.16
N PHE A 370 -17.59 -6.81 3.95
CA PHE A 370 -16.30 -7.29 3.47
C PHE A 370 -16.42 -8.43 2.46
N THR A 371 -17.13 -9.49 2.82
CA THR A 371 -17.36 -10.64 1.92
C THR A 371 -18.12 -10.22 0.66
N SER A 372 -19.17 -9.39 0.80
CA SER A 372 -19.92 -8.89 -0.34
C SER A 372 -19.05 -8.05 -1.30
N ALA A 373 -18.14 -7.26 -0.78
CA ALA A 373 -17.19 -6.49 -1.59
C ALA A 373 -16.22 -7.40 -2.36
N GLY A 374 -15.70 -8.45 -1.69
CA GLY A 374 -14.83 -9.45 -2.29
C GLY A 374 -15.52 -10.24 -3.40
N ASP A 375 -16.79 -10.57 -3.22
CA ASP A 375 -17.57 -11.31 -4.23
C ASP A 375 -17.99 -10.45 -5.43
N THR A 376 -18.00 -9.13 -5.29
CA THR A 376 -18.52 -8.20 -6.31
C THR A 376 -17.42 -7.32 -6.91
N PHE A 377 -17.32 -6.08 -6.48
CA PHE A 377 -16.44 -5.08 -7.10
C PHE A 377 -14.95 -5.27 -6.79
N PHE A 378 -14.59 -6.06 -5.79
CA PHE A 378 -13.22 -6.49 -5.50
C PHE A 378 -12.99 -7.99 -5.76
N SER A 379 -13.70 -8.59 -6.72
CA SER A 379 -13.65 -10.02 -7.03
C SER A 379 -12.28 -10.57 -7.46
N ASN A 380 -11.30 -9.72 -7.69
CA ASN A 380 -9.94 -10.12 -8.02
C ASN A 380 -8.95 -9.56 -7.00
N LYS A 381 -8.02 -10.39 -6.54
CA LYS A 381 -6.84 -9.91 -5.82
C LYS A 381 -6.02 -9.01 -6.72
N THR A 382 -5.33 -8.05 -6.14
CA THR A 382 -4.46 -7.10 -6.86
C THR A 382 -3.21 -6.82 -6.05
N LYS A 383 -2.10 -6.66 -6.74
CA LYS A 383 -0.83 -6.24 -6.13
C LYS A 383 -0.81 -4.73 -5.88
N ILE A 384 0.07 -4.30 -5.00
CA ILE A 384 0.33 -2.90 -4.74
C ILE A 384 1.29 -2.35 -5.81
N LYS A 385 1.14 -1.09 -6.18
CA LYS A 385 2.00 -0.39 -7.11
C LYS A 385 3.43 -0.27 -6.55
N MET A 386 4.42 -0.48 -7.40
CA MET A 386 5.82 -0.30 -7.04
C MET A 386 6.07 1.14 -6.56
N ASN A 387 6.74 1.28 -5.40
CA ASN A 387 7.20 2.58 -4.94
C ASN A 387 8.38 3.05 -5.82
N PRO A 388 8.33 4.25 -6.44
CA PRO A 388 9.38 4.76 -7.31
C PRO A 388 10.75 4.90 -6.61
N ASN A 389 10.80 5.07 -5.30
CA ASN A 389 12.04 5.07 -4.51
C ASN A 389 12.81 3.74 -4.64
N GLY A 390 12.13 2.65 -4.97
CA GLY A 390 12.70 1.33 -5.22
C GLY A 390 13.25 1.11 -6.61
N PHE A 391 13.26 2.12 -7.51
CA PHE A 391 13.70 1.91 -8.90
C PHE A 391 15.11 1.30 -9.00
N ASN A 392 16.04 1.76 -8.17
CA ASN A 392 17.42 1.26 -8.11
C ASN A 392 17.63 0.17 -7.05
N SER A 393 16.59 -0.32 -6.38
CA SER A 393 16.71 -1.38 -5.39
C SER A 393 17.02 -2.73 -6.03
N GLU A 394 17.61 -3.63 -5.25
CA GLU A 394 17.91 -4.99 -5.67
C GLU A 394 16.62 -5.74 -6.03
N ILE A 395 16.67 -6.51 -7.11
CA ILE A 395 15.56 -7.38 -7.53
C ILE A 395 15.79 -8.75 -6.88
N LYS A 396 14.75 -9.29 -6.24
CA LYS A 396 14.77 -10.64 -5.68
C LYS A 396 14.85 -11.69 -6.78
N SER A 397 15.36 -12.87 -6.45
CA SER A 397 15.36 -14.02 -7.36
C SER A 397 13.93 -14.57 -7.51
N PRO A 398 13.52 -14.98 -8.73
CA PRO A 398 12.22 -15.63 -8.90
C PRO A 398 12.14 -16.92 -8.08
N PRO A 399 10.99 -17.23 -7.45
CA PRO A 399 10.82 -18.47 -6.69
C PRO A 399 10.78 -19.69 -7.63
N VAL A 400 10.81 -20.88 -7.06
CA VAL A 400 10.46 -22.14 -7.77
C VAL A 400 9.07 -22.55 -7.33
N ILE A 401 8.21 -22.96 -8.26
CA ILE A 401 6.90 -23.51 -7.95
C ILE A 401 6.77 -24.95 -8.43
N VAL A 402 6.07 -25.77 -7.66
CA VAL A 402 5.81 -27.19 -7.96
C VAL A 402 4.32 -27.46 -7.78
N LEU A 403 3.70 -28.13 -8.74
CA LEU A 403 2.34 -28.64 -8.59
C LEU A 403 2.42 -29.98 -7.86
N SER A 404 1.73 -30.10 -6.75
CA SER A 404 1.63 -31.32 -5.96
C SER A 404 0.17 -31.64 -5.64
N SER A 405 -0.08 -32.75 -4.97
CA SER A 405 -1.41 -33.09 -4.46
C SER A 405 -1.32 -33.59 -3.02
N ASP A 406 -2.20 -33.10 -2.17
CA ASP A 406 -2.42 -33.63 -0.84
C ASP A 406 -3.84 -34.18 -0.73
N ASN A 407 -3.98 -35.47 -0.33
CA ASN A 407 -5.27 -36.15 -0.19
C ASN A 407 -6.22 -36.02 -1.41
N GLY A 408 -5.64 -35.89 -2.63
CA GLY A 408 -6.41 -35.76 -3.87
C GLY A 408 -6.78 -34.31 -4.23
N SER A 409 -6.38 -33.32 -3.42
CA SER A 409 -6.53 -31.90 -3.73
C SER A 409 -5.22 -31.36 -4.32
N ALA A 410 -5.32 -30.65 -5.43
CA ALA A 410 -4.15 -30.01 -6.06
C ALA A 410 -3.69 -28.81 -5.25
N GLN A 411 -2.39 -28.60 -5.19
CA GLN A 411 -1.77 -27.46 -4.52
C GLN A 411 -0.49 -27.01 -5.23
N LEU A 412 -0.10 -25.77 -4.99
CA LEU A 412 1.19 -25.20 -5.43
C LEU A 412 2.12 -25.11 -4.23
N ASP A 413 3.23 -25.82 -4.28
CA ASP A 413 4.30 -25.66 -3.32
C ASP A 413 5.28 -24.62 -3.89
N ILE A 414 5.55 -23.58 -3.11
CA ILE A 414 6.33 -22.41 -3.51
C ILE A 414 7.61 -22.35 -2.67
N PHE A 415 8.75 -22.22 -3.35
CA PHE A 415 10.07 -22.21 -2.75
C PHE A 415 10.76 -20.87 -3.09
N PRO A 416 10.71 -19.86 -2.21
CA PRO A 416 11.51 -18.65 -2.36
C PRO A 416 13.00 -19.00 -2.40
N LYS A 417 13.77 -18.28 -3.23
CA LYS A 417 15.22 -18.51 -3.34
C LYS A 417 16.03 -17.61 -2.42
N ASP A 418 15.55 -16.38 -2.20
CA ASP A 418 16.16 -15.43 -1.27
C ASP A 418 15.56 -15.64 0.12
N THR A 419 16.31 -16.34 0.98
CA THR A 419 15.84 -16.74 2.31
C THR A 419 16.42 -15.88 3.46
N ASP A 420 17.22 -14.87 3.12
CA ASP A 420 17.88 -14.02 4.10
C ASP A 420 16.89 -13.10 4.82
N ASP A 421 15.86 -12.63 4.09
CA ASP A 421 14.79 -11.80 4.61
C ASP A 421 13.42 -12.16 4.00
N SER A 422 12.35 -11.79 4.69
CA SER A 422 10.99 -11.92 4.16
C SER A 422 10.74 -10.90 3.04
N HIS A 423 10.06 -11.34 1.99
CA HIS A 423 9.68 -10.54 0.84
C HIS A 423 8.32 -10.98 0.28
N TRP A 424 7.74 -10.19 -0.61
CA TRP A 424 6.47 -10.53 -1.24
C TRP A 424 6.66 -11.61 -2.30
N VAL A 425 5.82 -12.62 -2.29
CA VAL A 425 5.72 -13.61 -3.36
C VAL A 425 4.31 -13.51 -3.94
N ILE A 426 4.23 -13.23 -5.25
CA ILE A 426 2.97 -13.02 -5.94
C ILE A 426 2.76 -14.21 -6.87
N THR A 427 1.63 -14.89 -6.71
CA THR A 427 1.28 -16.07 -7.52
C THR A 427 0.21 -15.72 -8.52
N TYR A 428 0.41 -16.17 -9.75
CA TYR A 428 -0.42 -15.84 -10.90
C TYR A 428 -1.01 -17.08 -11.55
N MET A 429 -2.17 -16.90 -12.19
CA MET A 429 -2.84 -17.89 -13.01
C MET A 429 -3.23 -17.29 -14.36
N SER A 430 -3.10 -18.08 -15.44
CA SER A 430 -3.54 -17.68 -16.77
C SER A 430 -4.05 -18.88 -17.57
N ASP A 431 -4.90 -18.63 -18.57
CA ASP A 431 -5.29 -19.57 -19.61
C ASP A 431 -4.31 -19.54 -20.80
N ASN A 432 -3.33 -18.61 -20.77
CA ASN A 432 -2.34 -18.44 -21.83
C ASN A 432 -0.93 -18.80 -21.33
N PRO A 433 -0.22 -19.73 -21.98
CA PRO A 433 1.14 -20.15 -21.58
C PRO A 433 2.20 -19.05 -21.74
N THR A 434 1.91 -17.99 -22.50
CA THR A 434 2.83 -16.85 -22.70
C THR A 434 2.47 -15.63 -21.86
N ALA A 435 1.54 -15.76 -20.92
CA ALA A 435 1.18 -14.68 -20.01
C ALA A 435 2.39 -14.28 -19.14
N ASN A 436 2.37 -13.03 -18.72
CA ASN A 436 3.32 -12.44 -17.80
C ASN A 436 2.59 -11.81 -16.60
N GLN A 437 3.33 -11.19 -15.68
CA GLN A 437 2.80 -10.56 -14.49
C GLN A 437 1.85 -9.38 -14.73
N GLU A 438 1.74 -8.88 -15.96
CA GLU A 438 0.81 -7.80 -16.33
C GLU A 438 -0.51 -8.34 -16.88
N THR A 439 -0.46 -9.52 -17.52
CA THR A 439 -1.60 -10.10 -18.24
C THR A 439 -2.26 -11.26 -17.51
N ALA A 440 -1.59 -11.83 -16.50
CA ALA A 440 -2.12 -12.93 -15.70
C ALA A 440 -2.90 -12.42 -14.48
N LYS A 441 -3.82 -13.24 -14.00
CA LYS A 441 -4.60 -12.96 -12.81
C LYS A 441 -3.77 -13.27 -11.54
N VAL A 442 -3.70 -12.34 -10.61
CA VAL A 442 -3.16 -12.59 -9.27
C VAL A 442 -4.12 -13.50 -8.52
N ILE A 443 -3.61 -14.62 -8.00
CA ILE A 443 -4.40 -15.57 -7.20
C ILE A 443 -4.01 -15.57 -5.73
N ASP A 444 -2.73 -15.25 -5.43
CA ASP A 444 -2.28 -15.13 -4.05
C ASP A 444 -1.10 -14.16 -3.92
N ILE A 445 -0.98 -13.57 -2.72
CA ILE A 445 0.15 -12.75 -2.31
C ILE A 445 0.56 -13.22 -0.92
N HIS A 446 1.83 -13.53 -0.76
CA HIS A 446 2.39 -14.06 0.48
C HIS A 446 3.64 -13.26 0.88
N PHE A 447 3.78 -12.96 2.18
CA PHE A 447 4.99 -12.37 2.72
C PHE A 447 5.80 -13.46 3.42
N ALA A 448 6.82 -13.98 2.74
CA ALA A 448 7.56 -15.16 3.21
C ALA A 448 9.04 -15.10 2.83
N ARG A 449 9.84 -15.81 3.58
CA ARG A 449 11.21 -16.20 3.23
C ARG A 449 11.38 -17.71 3.07
N ASP A 450 10.49 -18.48 3.69
CA ASP A 450 10.51 -19.94 3.68
C ASP A 450 9.45 -20.49 2.71
N GLN A 451 9.51 -21.78 2.43
CA GLN A 451 8.53 -22.46 1.58
C GLN A 451 7.12 -22.39 2.19
N PHE A 452 6.14 -22.29 1.33
CA PHE A 452 4.71 -22.32 1.68
C PHE A 452 3.90 -22.99 0.59
N THR A 453 2.64 -23.29 0.88
CA THR A 453 1.74 -24.03 -0.01
C THR A 453 0.45 -23.26 -0.21
N ILE A 454 -0.03 -23.19 -1.46
CA ILE A 454 -1.32 -22.61 -1.84
C ILE A 454 -2.24 -23.72 -2.32
N PRO A 455 -3.35 -23.98 -1.61
CA PRO A 455 -4.36 -24.92 -2.09
C PRO A 455 -5.03 -24.39 -3.38
N LEU A 456 -5.21 -25.25 -4.36
CA LEU A 456 -5.95 -24.92 -5.57
C LEU A 456 -7.40 -25.40 -5.39
N GLU A 457 -8.34 -24.45 -5.29
CA GLU A 457 -9.76 -24.76 -5.24
C GLU A 457 -10.24 -25.29 -6.59
N THR A 458 -10.14 -26.60 -6.80
CA THR A 458 -10.54 -27.27 -8.05
C THR A 458 -12.03 -27.11 -8.37
N SER A 459 -12.87 -26.84 -7.38
CA SER A 459 -14.32 -26.58 -7.56
C SER A 459 -14.63 -25.25 -8.25
N SER A 460 -13.74 -24.27 -8.15
CA SER A 460 -13.87 -22.93 -8.77
C SER A 460 -13.12 -22.80 -10.09
N ILE A 461 -12.29 -23.78 -10.44
CA ILE A 461 -11.50 -23.79 -11.68
C ILE A 461 -12.32 -24.46 -12.78
N ASP A 462 -12.50 -23.77 -13.92
CA ASP A 462 -13.02 -24.40 -15.13
C ASP A 462 -12.03 -25.49 -15.59
N THR A 463 -12.30 -26.72 -15.19
CA THR A 463 -11.44 -27.89 -15.45
C THR A 463 -11.41 -28.29 -16.93
N SER A 464 -12.27 -27.70 -17.76
CA SER A 464 -12.26 -27.90 -19.23
C SER A 464 -11.11 -27.16 -19.92
N LYS A 465 -10.41 -26.25 -19.20
CA LYS A 465 -9.30 -25.45 -19.74
C LYS A 465 -8.01 -25.73 -19.00
N THR A 466 -6.92 -25.78 -19.76
CA THR A 466 -5.57 -25.81 -19.21
C THR A 466 -5.26 -24.52 -18.48
N LYS A 467 -4.76 -24.60 -17.25
CA LYS A 467 -4.33 -23.45 -16.45
C LYS A 467 -2.82 -23.47 -16.28
N PHE A 468 -2.22 -22.28 -16.39
CA PHE A 468 -0.79 -22.04 -16.22
C PHE A 468 -0.59 -21.22 -14.97
N TYR A 469 0.29 -21.68 -14.08
CA TYR A 469 0.63 -21.01 -12.84
C TYR A 469 2.11 -20.63 -12.85
N PHE A 470 2.42 -19.45 -12.36
CA PHE A 470 3.78 -18.98 -12.11
C PHE A 470 3.77 -18.01 -10.93
N ALA A 471 4.95 -17.68 -10.43
CA ALA A 471 5.09 -16.71 -9.35
C ALA A 471 6.27 -15.77 -9.62
N THR A 472 6.26 -14.62 -8.94
CA THR A 472 7.36 -13.68 -8.86
C THR A 472 7.71 -13.42 -7.39
N SER A 473 8.95 -13.04 -7.12
CA SER A 473 9.34 -12.41 -5.86
C SER A 473 9.36 -10.90 -6.03
N ALA A 474 8.82 -10.16 -5.07
CA ALA A 474 8.93 -8.71 -5.04
C ALA A 474 9.58 -8.24 -3.74
N ASN A 475 10.49 -7.27 -3.84
CA ASN A 475 11.10 -6.68 -2.65
C ASN A 475 10.14 -5.75 -1.90
N ARG A 476 10.58 -5.14 -0.81
CA ARG A 476 9.74 -4.26 0.03
C ARG A 476 9.25 -2.99 -0.70
N PHE A 477 9.79 -2.67 -1.89
CA PHE A 477 9.29 -1.60 -2.76
C PHE A 477 8.28 -2.09 -3.82
N TRP A 478 7.90 -3.37 -3.82
CA TRP A 478 7.09 -4.03 -4.84
C TRP A 478 7.75 -4.12 -6.22
N LYS A 479 9.08 -4.07 -6.27
CA LYS A 479 9.82 -4.33 -7.50
C LYS A 479 9.93 -5.84 -7.71
N GLU A 480 9.28 -6.30 -8.76
CA GLU A 480 9.16 -7.73 -9.07
C GLU A 480 10.37 -8.29 -9.80
N SER A 481 10.64 -9.57 -9.56
CA SER A 481 11.57 -10.41 -10.31
C SER A 481 11.02 -10.79 -11.68
N ASP A 482 11.85 -11.49 -12.48
CA ASP A 482 11.34 -12.32 -13.57
C ASP A 482 10.37 -13.40 -13.02
N ILE A 483 9.58 -13.99 -13.92
CA ILE A 483 8.66 -15.07 -13.54
C ILE A 483 9.44 -16.35 -13.18
N SER A 484 8.88 -17.15 -12.28
CA SER A 484 9.34 -18.51 -11.95
C SER A 484 9.25 -19.47 -13.16
N ASN A 485 9.59 -20.74 -12.95
CA ASN A 485 9.08 -21.79 -13.82
C ASN A 485 7.54 -21.76 -13.86
N ILE A 486 6.97 -22.23 -14.98
CA ILE A 486 5.51 -22.35 -15.15
C ILE A 486 5.09 -23.79 -14.87
N VAL A 487 4.09 -23.99 -14.04
CA VAL A 487 3.44 -25.29 -13.85
C VAL A 487 2.08 -25.30 -14.53
N VAL A 488 1.67 -26.48 -15.00
CA VAL A 488 0.42 -26.64 -15.77
C VAL A 488 -0.52 -27.57 -15.02
N PHE A 489 -1.73 -27.09 -14.81
CA PHE A 489 -2.82 -27.92 -14.31
C PHE A 489 -3.76 -28.26 -15.46
N ASN A 490 -3.88 -29.57 -15.75
CA ASN A 490 -4.83 -30.10 -16.73
C ASN A 490 -5.50 -31.34 -16.15
N HIS A 491 -6.83 -31.35 -16.16
CA HIS A 491 -7.61 -32.48 -15.60
C HIS A 491 -7.57 -33.74 -16.48
N GLU A 492 -7.14 -33.65 -17.74
CA GLU A 492 -7.24 -34.76 -18.71
C GLU A 492 -5.94 -35.53 -18.93
N ASN A 493 -4.79 -35.11 -18.40
CA ASN A 493 -3.52 -35.78 -18.71
C ASN A 493 -3.04 -36.73 -17.62
N ASN A 494 -3.52 -37.97 -17.69
CA ASN A 494 -2.84 -39.19 -17.19
C ASN A 494 -1.86 -39.78 -18.22
N ASP A 495 -1.27 -38.98 -19.10
CA ASP A 495 -0.22 -39.47 -20.01
C ASP A 495 1.17 -39.26 -19.41
N THR A 496 1.58 -40.23 -18.62
CA THR A 496 2.97 -40.57 -18.35
C THR A 496 3.63 -41.04 -19.64
N GLU A 497 4.64 -40.30 -20.17
CA GLU A 497 5.77 -40.95 -20.87
C GLU A 497 6.71 -40.03 -21.66
N LYS A 498 6.88 -38.76 -21.35
CA LYS A 498 8.07 -38.05 -21.79
C LYS A 498 8.78 -37.39 -20.61
N MET A 499 10.01 -37.86 -20.37
CA MET A 499 10.85 -37.36 -19.28
C MET A 499 11.14 -35.87 -19.39
N PHE A 500 11.27 -35.39 -20.63
CA PHE A 500 11.39 -33.98 -20.98
C PHE A 500 10.63 -33.69 -22.28
N GLN A 501 10.09 -32.46 -22.39
CA GLN A 501 9.51 -31.96 -23.63
C GLN A 501 10.01 -30.54 -23.87
N LEU A 502 10.85 -30.34 -24.88
CA LEU A 502 11.29 -29.02 -25.34
C LEU A 502 10.26 -28.47 -26.35
N SER A 503 9.60 -27.38 -26.02
CA SER A 503 8.61 -26.76 -26.92
C SER A 503 9.31 -25.90 -28.00
N GLN A 504 8.60 -25.64 -29.10
CA GLN A 504 9.04 -24.64 -30.06
C GLN A 504 9.04 -23.26 -29.41
N ASN A 505 10.13 -22.49 -29.64
CA ASN A 505 10.19 -21.11 -29.14
C ASN A 505 9.10 -20.22 -29.74
N TYR A 506 8.64 -19.23 -28.96
CA TYR A 506 7.65 -18.25 -29.41
C TYR A 506 8.02 -16.83 -28.92
N PRO A 507 7.97 -15.82 -29.83
CA PRO A 507 7.74 -15.92 -31.27
C PRO A 507 8.87 -16.65 -32.02
N ASN A 508 8.56 -17.23 -33.18
CA ASN A 508 9.53 -17.80 -34.12
C ASN A 508 9.01 -17.64 -35.57
N PRO A 509 9.58 -16.79 -36.41
CA PRO A 509 10.78 -15.95 -36.19
C PRO A 509 10.62 -14.86 -35.11
N PHE A 510 11.73 -14.39 -34.53
CA PHE A 510 11.76 -13.31 -33.55
C PHE A 510 12.79 -12.23 -33.91
N LYS A 511 12.60 -10.99 -33.37
CA LYS A 511 13.49 -9.85 -33.59
C LYS A 511 14.21 -9.40 -32.33
N GLU A 512 13.51 -9.30 -31.22
CA GLU A 512 14.07 -8.82 -29.95
C GLU A 512 14.43 -9.97 -29.04
N ASP A 513 13.46 -10.77 -28.67
CA ASP A 513 13.62 -11.95 -27.83
C ASP A 513 12.59 -13.04 -28.16
N THR A 514 12.86 -14.22 -27.64
CA THR A 514 11.96 -15.37 -27.76
C THR A 514 11.98 -16.18 -26.48
N ARG A 515 10.86 -16.84 -26.17
CA ARG A 515 10.74 -17.78 -25.05
C ARG A 515 10.81 -19.22 -25.52
N ILE A 516 11.55 -20.03 -24.78
CA ILE A 516 11.74 -21.45 -24.98
C ILE A 516 11.19 -22.16 -23.77
N MET A 517 10.27 -23.10 -23.95
CA MET A 517 9.62 -23.81 -22.87
C MET A 517 10.13 -25.23 -22.76
N ILE A 518 10.42 -25.69 -21.54
CA ILE A 518 10.75 -27.08 -21.22
C ILE A 518 9.74 -27.58 -20.21
N ASN A 519 9.08 -28.71 -20.47
CA ASN A 519 8.34 -29.47 -19.48
C ASN A 519 9.24 -30.61 -18.95
N SER A 520 9.41 -30.70 -17.65
CA SER A 520 10.12 -31.78 -16.97
C SER A 520 9.20 -32.55 -16.05
N SER A 521 9.25 -33.86 -16.07
CA SER A 521 8.50 -34.72 -15.15
C SER A 521 9.28 -35.03 -13.86
N PHE A 522 10.58 -34.72 -13.80
CA PHE A 522 11.48 -35.08 -12.68
C PHE A 522 12.51 -33.98 -12.41
N LYS A 523 12.96 -33.89 -11.16
CA LYS A 523 14.10 -33.05 -10.78
C LYS A 523 15.39 -33.65 -11.34
N ARG A 524 16.12 -32.89 -12.23
CA ARG A 524 17.36 -33.34 -12.88
C ARG A 524 18.26 -32.16 -13.27
N ASP A 525 19.57 -32.41 -13.26
CA ASP A 525 20.54 -31.48 -13.85
C ASP A 525 20.43 -31.52 -15.36
N VAL A 526 20.19 -30.36 -15.97
CA VAL A 526 20.08 -30.20 -17.43
C VAL A 526 20.78 -28.95 -17.92
N LYS A 527 21.15 -28.94 -19.20
CA LYS A 527 21.66 -27.74 -19.88
C LYS A 527 20.74 -27.38 -21.04
N LEU A 528 20.43 -26.10 -21.16
CA LEU A 528 19.77 -25.55 -22.34
C LEU A 528 20.74 -24.68 -23.11
N VAL A 529 21.09 -25.09 -24.32
CA VAL A 529 22.17 -24.47 -25.09
C VAL A 529 21.69 -24.05 -26.47
N VAL A 530 22.06 -22.84 -26.90
CA VAL A 530 21.83 -22.36 -28.27
C VAL A 530 23.08 -22.53 -29.10
N TRP A 531 22.89 -23.09 -30.31
CA TRP A 531 23.94 -23.40 -31.29
C TRP A 531 23.69 -22.67 -32.61
N ALA A 532 24.76 -22.28 -33.29
CA ALA A 532 24.70 -21.85 -34.67
C ALA A 532 24.58 -23.06 -35.63
N LEU A 533 24.22 -22.79 -36.88
CA LEU A 533 24.08 -23.84 -37.91
C LEU A 533 25.36 -24.65 -38.16
N ASN A 534 26.52 -24.06 -37.92
CA ASN A 534 27.84 -24.71 -38.04
C ASN A 534 28.24 -25.53 -36.80
N GLY A 535 27.36 -25.64 -35.79
CA GLY A 535 27.64 -26.37 -34.55
C GLY A 535 28.40 -25.56 -33.49
N GLU A 536 28.67 -24.29 -33.72
CA GLU A 536 29.29 -23.41 -32.73
C GLU A 536 28.30 -23.09 -31.60
N LYS A 537 28.75 -23.19 -30.32
CA LYS A 537 27.96 -22.83 -29.15
C LYS A 537 27.87 -21.31 -29.06
N ILE A 538 26.64 -20.81 -29.09
CA ILE A 538 26.34 -19.39 -28.98
C ILE A 538 26.22 -18.95 -27.52
N ILE A 539 25.36 -19.63 -26.74
CA ILE A 539 25.11 -19.34 -25.34
C ILE A 539 24.50 -20.54 -24.62
N THR A 540 24.81 -20.68 -23.34
CA THR A 540 24.09 -21.57 -22.44
C THR A 540 23.04 -20.72 -21.70
N LEU A 541 21.77 -21.03 -21.92
CA LEU A 541 20.64 -20.31 -21.30
C LEU A 541 20.35 -20.84 -19.91
N PHE A 542 20.64 -22.12 -19.64
CA PHE A 542 20.44 -22.77 -18.36
C PHE A 542 21.46 -23.92 -18.19
N ASP A 543 22.00 -24.09 -16.99
CA ASP A 543 22.93 -25.16 -16.60
C ASP A 543 22.81 -25.40 -15.09
N ASP A 544 21.71 -26.08 -14.67
CA ASP A 544 21.41 -26.31 -13.25
C ASP A 544 20.33 -27.41 -13.11
N GLU A 545 19.86 -27.66 -11.87
CA GLU A 545 18.74 -28.55 -11.57
C GLU A 545 17.42 -27.99 -12.14
N LEU A 546 16.80 -28.77 -13.02
CA LEU A 546 15.44 -28.50 -13.52
C LEU A 546 14.42 -29.29 -12.67
N TYR A 547 13.48 -28.60 -12.06
CA TYR A 547 12.43 -29.19 -11.25
C TYR A 547 11.27 -29.70 -12.11
N PRO A 548 10.37 -30.58 -11.57
CA PRO A 548 9.15 -30.95 -12.30
C PRO A 548 8.31 -29.72 -12.65
N GLY A 549 7.73 -29.71 -13.84
CA GLY A 549 6.89 -28.62 -14.35
C GLY A 549 7.39 -27.97 -15.62
N TYR A 550 6.75 -26.87 -16.02
CA TYR A 550 7.12 -26.08 -17.19
C TYR A 550 8.06 -24.95 -16.80
N HIS A 551 9.18 -24.83 -17.55
CA HIS A 551 10.20 -23.82 -17.36
C HIS A 551 10.29 -22.97 -18.62
N ALA A 552 10.34 -21.63 -18.46
CA ALA A 552 10.47 -20.67 -19.55
C ALA A 552 11.85 -20.02 -19.52
N PHE A 553 12.57 -20.09 -20.64
CA PHE A 553 13.88 -19.48 -20.80
C PHE A 553 13.80 -18.44 -21.92
N LYS A 554 14.42 -17.29 -21.69
CA LYS A 554 14.45 -16.18 -22.63
C LYS A 554 15.78 -16.17 -23.39
N TRP A 555 15.73 -15.96 -24.70
CA TRP A 555 16.91 -15.65 -25.50
C TRP A 555 16.68 -14.36 -26.29
N ASP A 556 17.57 -13.39 -26.13
CA ASP A 556 17.50 -12.06 -26.73
C ASP A 556 18.36 -11.91 -28.01
N GLY A 557 18.78 -13.03 -28.62
CA GLY A 557 19.62 -13.02 -29.81
C GLY A 557 21.08 -12.59 -29.57
N LYS A 558 21.58 -12.73 -28.33
CA LYS A 558 22.97 -12.46 -27.98
C LYS A 558 23.76 -13.72 -27.69
N ASN A 559 25.06 -13.64 -27.90
CA ASN A 559 26.01 -14.68 -27.50
C ASN A 559 26.48 -14.50 -26.04
N SER A 560 27.32 -15.41 -25.56
CA SER A 560 27.86 -15.39 -24.19
C SER A 560 28.70 -14.15 -23.84
N MET A 561 29.11 -13.34 -24.81
CA MET A 561 29.83 -12.08 -24.63
C MET A 561 28.89 -10.87 -24.65
N GLY A 562 27.56 -11.07 -24.76
CA GLY A 562 26.55 -10.00 -24.83
C GLY A 562 26.41 -9.36 -26.22
N ASN A 563 27.10 -9.85 -27.25
CA ASN A 563 27.02 -9.33 -28.62
C ASN A 563 25.83 -9.97 -29.37
N ARG A 564 25.07 -9.16 -30.12
CA ARG A 564 24.01 -9.68 -31.00
C ARG A 564 24.59 -10.59 -32.08
N VAL A 565 23.92 -11.71 -32.29
CA VAL A 565 24.29 -12.66 -33.36
C VAL A 565 23.66 -12.23 -34.69
N ALA A 566 24.17 -12.72 -35.81
CA ALA A 566 23.62 -12.42 -37.14
C ALA A 566 22.22 -13.00 -37.32
N SER A 567 21.41 -12.38 -38.19
CA SER A 567 20.13 -12.99 -38.62
C SER A 567 20.38 -14.36 -39.23
N GLY A 568 19.61 -15.36 -38.81
CA GLY A 568 19.81 -16.71 -39.29
C GLY A 568 19.05 -17.79 -38.53
N ILE A 569 19.41 -19.02 -38.81
CA ILE A 569 18.86 -20.21 -38.15
C ILE A 569 19.81 -20.62 -37.02
N TYR A 570 19.26 -20.87 -35.89
CA TYR A 570 19.90 -21.38 -34.69
C TYR A 570 19.18 -22.63 -34.20
N PHE A 571 19.81 -23.38 -33.31
CA PHE A 571 19.23 -24.57 -32.70
C PHE A 571 19.32 -24.44 -31.18
N CYS A 572 18.22 -24.70 -30.49
CA CYS A 572 18.20 -24.81 -29.05
C CYS A 572 18.11 -26.28 -28.66
N SER A 573 19.08 -26.76 -27.90
CA SER A 573 19.13 -28.16 -27.46
C SER A 573 19.06 -28.29 -25.96
N LEU A 574 18.19 -29.20 -25.50
CA LEU A 574 18.16 -29.67 -24.13
C LEU A 574 19.12 -30.86 -23.99
N ILE A 575 20.04 -30.78 -23.05
CA ILE A 575 21.08 -31.75 -22.79
C ILE A 575 20.87 -32.31 -21.37
N TRP A 576 20.87 -33.63 -21.26
CA TRP A 576 20.82 -34.37 -20.01
C TRP A 576 21.81 -35.53 -20.03
N ASN A 577 22.58 -35.71 -18.95
CA ASN A 577 23.68 -36.70 -18.89
C ASN A 577 24.67 -36.62 -20.08
N ASP A 578 24.99 -35.37 -20.49
CA ASP A 578 25.86 -35.06 -21.65
C ASP A 578 25.30 -35.49 -23.03
N ASP A 579 24.08 -36.04 -23.08
CA ASP A 579 23.40 -36.38 -24.32
C ASP A 579 22.35 -35.35 -24.71
N ILE A 580 22.25 -34.99 -26.00
CA ILE A 580 21.20 -34.12 -26.53
C ILE A 580 19.87 -34.88 -26.51
N THR A 581 18.97 -34.45 -25.66
CA THR A 581 17.66 -35.10 -25.48
C THR A 581 16.63 -34.61 -26.50
N GLU A 582 16.55 -33.30 -26.71
CA GLU A 582 15.68 -32.67 -27.71
C GLU A 582 16.33 -31.42 -28.30
N THR A 583 15.96 -31.08 -29.56
CA THR A 583 16.44 -29.88 -30.26
C THR A 583 15.30 -29.20 -31.00
N LYS A 584 15.20 -27.86 -30.92
CA LYS A 584 14.27 -27.02 -31.68
C LYS A 584 15.01 -25.99 -32.53
N LYS A 585 14.42 -25.67 -33.70
CA LYS A 585 14.95 -24.66 -34.62
C LYS A 585 14.45 -23.28 -34.25
N LEU A 586 15.35 -22.34 -34.10
CA LEU A 586 15.09 -20.92 -33.84
C LEU A 586 15.40 -20.11 -35.11
N ILE A 587 14.58 -19.12 -35.43
CA ILE A 587 14.83 -18.20 -36.54
C ILE A 587 14.90 -16.77 -35.97
N TYR A 588 16.11 -16.19 -36.03
CA TYR A 588 16.36 -14.82 -35.59
C TYR A 588 16.47 -13.89 -36.79
N ILE A 589 15.81 -12.73 -36.70
CA ILE A 589 15.75 -11.69 -37.72
C ILE A 589 16.09 -10.35 -37.03
N GLN A 590 17.13 -9.68 -37.49
CA GLN A 590 17.50 -8.33 -37.03
C GLN A 590 16.52 -7.28 -37.57
#